data_935a3efa65f9fea1841e0909082b53f6
#
_entry.id   935a3efa65f9fea1841e0909082b53f6
#
_cell.length_a   1.000
_cell.length_b   1.000
_cell.length_c   1.000
_cell.angle_alpha   90.00
_cell.angle_beta   90.00
_cell.angle_gamma   90.00
#
_symmetry.space_group_name_H-M   'P 1'
#
loop_
_entity.id
_entity.type
_entity.pdbx_description
1 polymer ?
#
loop_
_entity_poly.entity_id
_entity_poly.type
_entity_poly.pdbx_seq_one_letter_code
_entity_poly.pdbx_strand_id
1 'polypeptide(L)'
;SSPLLRSVGARFSLFSSMAAAASSASSIHDFTVKDASGKDVDLSTYKGKVLLIVNVASQCGLTNSNYTELAQLYEKYKDQGFEILAFPCNQFGGQEPGTNEEIVQFACTRFKAEYPIFDKVDVNGDNVAPVYKFLKSSKGSLFGDNIKWNFSKFLVDKEGRVVDRYAPTTSPLSIEKDIKKLLASS
;
A
#
# COMPACT_ATOMS: atom_id res chain seq x y z
N SER A 1 35.07 -1.39 -53.87
CA SER A 1 35.02 -0.60 -52.63
C SER A 1 33.57 -0.51 -52.16
N SER A 2 33.22 -1.35 -51.15
CA SER A 2 31.92 -1.34 -50.50
C SER A 2 31.98 -0.49 -49.23
N PRO A 3 30.96 0.34 -48.94
CA PRO A 3 30.92 1.04 -47.66
C PRO A 3 30.26 0.15 -46.58
N LEU A 4 30.94 0.05 -45.47
CA LEU A 4 30.48 -0.58 -44.24
C LEU A 4 29.28 0.17 -43.66
N LEU A 5 28.14 -0.51 -43.56
CA LEU A 5 27.00 -0.06 -42.74
C LEU A 5 27.34 -0.25 -41.27
N ARG A 6 27.49 0.84 -40.53
CA ARG A 6 27.54 0.82 -39.08
C ARG A 6 26.13 0.71 -38.54
N SER A 7 25.84 -0.41 -37.90
CA SER A 7 24.66 -0.62 -37.07
C SER A 7 24.77 0.28 -35.85
N VAL A 8 23.88 1.26 -35.74
CA VAL A 8 23.69 2.03 -34.53
C VAL A 8 22.69 1.27 -33.67
N GLY A 9 23.22 0.54 -32.71
CA GLY A 9 22.39 -0.14 -31.72
C GLY A 9 21.64 0.87 -30.82
N ALA A 10 20.35 0.90 -30.96
CA ALA A 10 19.50 1.68 -30.11
C ALA A 10 19.50 1.07 -28.69
N ARG A 11 20.17 1.74 -27.76
CA ARG A 11 20.03 1.45 -26.34
C ARG A 11 18.67 2.00 -25.86
N PHE A 12 17.65 1.18 -25.86
CA PHE A 12 16.40 1.53 -25.18
C PHE A 12 16.63 1.48 -23.66
N SER A 13 16.43 2.63 -23.03
CA SER A 13 16.57 2.80 -21.60
C SER A 13 15.45 2.06 -20.86
N LEU A 14 15.81 1.07 -20.04
CA LEU A 14 14.92 0.32 -19.16
C LEU A 14 14.15 1.19 -18.12
N PHE A 15 14.61 2.44 -17.92
CA PHE A 15 13.97 3.37 -16.97
C PHE A 15 12.62 3.94 -17.45
N SER A 16 12.37 3.95 -18.76
CA SER A 16 11.11 4.46 -19.32
C SER A 16 9.93 3.50 -19.13
N SER A 17 10.19 2.21 -18.94
CA SER A 17 9.12 1.21 -18.85
C SER A 17 8.39 1.18 -17.51
N MET A 18 9.07 1.49 -16.39
CA MET A 18 8.45 1.43 -15.05
C MET A 18 7.50 2.62 -14.79
N ALA A 19 7.85 3.83 -15.25
CA ALA A 19 6.99 4.99 -15.12
C ALA A 19 5.75 4.88 -16.02
N ALA A 20 5.88 4.33 -17.22
CA ALA A 20 4.78 4.09 -18.14
C ALA A 20 3.83 2.99 -17.61
N ALA A 21 4.36 1.95 -16.97
CA ALA A 21 3.55 0.89 -16.37
C ALA A 21 2.67 1.41 -15.21
N ALA A 22 3.21 2.32 -14.36
CA ALA A 22 2.45 2.90 -13.25
C ALA A 22 1.30 3.81 -13.72
N SER A 23 1.45 4.51 -14.87
CA SER A 23 0.39 5.38 -15.42
C SER A 23 -0.70 4.62 -16.17
N SER A 24 -0.43 3.38 -16.60
CA SER A 24 -1.39 2.53 -17.33
C SER A 24 -2.05 1.47 -16.44
N ALA A 25 -1.64 1.35 -15.17
CA ALA A 25 -2.21 0.38 -14.24
C ALA A 25 -3.68 0.71 -13.95
N SER A 26 -4.53 -0.30 -14.02
CA SER A 26 -5.96 -0.22 -13.72
C SER A 26 -6.34 -0.94 -12.42
N SER A 27 -5.41 -1.70 -11.84
CA SER A 27 -5.61 -2.53 -10.66
C SER A 27 -4.39 -2.53 -9.76
N ILE A 28 -4.63 -2.64 -8.46
CA ILE A 28 -3.57 -2.85 -7.48
C ILE A 28 -2.79 -4.16 -7.74
N HIS A 29 -3.43 -5.12 -8.38
CA HIS A 29 -2.83 -6.42 -8.70
C HIS A 29 -1.74 -6.34 -9.77
N ASP A 30 -1.57 -5.20 -10.43
CA ASP A 30 -0.53 -4.98 -11.42
C ASP A 30 0.84 -4.61 -10.79
N PHE A 31 0.89 -4.47 -9.47
CA PHE A 31 2.10 -4.01 -8.77
C PHE A 31 2.82 -5.14 -8.05
N THR A 32 4.15 -5.00 -7.99
CA THR A 32 5.03 -5.78 -7.13
C THR A 32 5.66 -4.86 -6.10
N VAL A 33 5.67 -5.27 -4.85
CA VAL A 33 6.25 -4.51 -3.73
C VAL A 33 7.27 -5.36 -2.99
N LYS A 34 8.08 -4.75 -2.13
CA LYS A 34 9.01 -5.47 -1.26
C LYS A 34 8.36 -5.77 0.09
N ASP A 35 8.54 -6.97 0.59
CA ASP A 35 8.20 -7.29 1.98
C ASP A 35 9.27 -6.73 2.94
N ALA A 36 9.07 -6.91 4.25
CA ALA A 36 9.98 -6.41 5.27
C ALA A 36 11.38 -7.04 5.21
N SER A 37 11.55 -8.18 4.54
CA SER A 37 12.84 -8.85 4.32
C SER A 37 13.48 -8.49 2.97
N GLY A 38 12.84 -7.64 2.18
CA GLY A 38 13.34 -7.20 0.88
C GLY A 38 12.98 -8.12 -0.29
N LYS A 39 12.14 -9.12 -0.08
CA LYS A 39 11.67 -10.02 -1.15
C LYS A 39 10.52 -9.38 -1.92
N ASP A 40 10.46 -9.67 -3.22
CA ASP A 40 9.36 -9.24 -4.07
C ASP A 40 8.07 -9.98 -3.71
N VAL A 41 6.98 -9.21 -3.61
CA VAL A 41 5.62 -9.72 -3.44
C VAL A 41 4.77 -9.20 -4.57
N ASP A 42 4.27 -10.10 -5.40
CA ASP A 42 3.32 -9.78 -6.45
C ASP A 42 1.92 -9.61 -5.84
N LEU A 43 1.35 -8.41 -5.95
CA LEU A 43 0.05 -8.12 -5.35
C LEU A 43 -1.11 -8.84 -6.06
N SER A 44 -0.87 -9.46 -7.21
CA SER A 44 -1.86 -10.37 -7.83
C SER A 44 -2.18 -11.59 -6.96
N THR A 45 -1.31 -11.91 -5.99
CA THR A 45 -1.56 -12.93 -4.96
C THR A 45 -2.84 -12.65 -4.17
N TYR A 46 -3.26 -11.39 -4.07
CA TYR A 46 -4.44 -10.97 -3.31
C TYR A 46 -5.70 -10.84 -4.17
N LYS A 47 -5.70 -11.32 -5.42
CA LYS A 47 -6.91 -11.34 -6.26
C LYS A 47 -8.05 -12.07 -5.54
N GLY A 48 -9.24 -11.49 -5.60
CA GLY A 48 -10.42 -12.04 -4.95
C GLY A 48 -10.58 -11.65 -3.48
N LYS A 49 -9.61 -10.94 -2.91
CA LYS A 49 -9.69 -10.43 -1.53
C LYS A 49 -10.01 -8.95 -1.53
N VAL A 50 -10.79 -8.53 -0.53
CA VAL A 50 -10.99 -7.12 -0.18
C VAL A 50 -9.76 -6.66 0.61
N LEU A 51 -9.15 -5.55 0.22
CA LEU A 51 -7.93 -5.06 0.85
C LEU A 51 -8.16 -3.72 1.54
N LEU A 52 -7.60 -3.56 2.73
CA LEU A 52 -7.43 -2.28 3.39
C LEU A 52 -5.94 -1.95 3.41
N ILE A 53 -5.55 -0.89 2.71
CA ILE A 53 -4.15 -0.48 2.58
C ILE A 53 -3.91 0.73 3.45
N VAL A 54 -2.92 0.65 4.34
CA VAL A 54 -2.68 1.64 5.41
C VAL A 54 -1.20 1.98 5.45
N ASN A 55 -0.86 3.28 5.50
CA ASN A 55 0.49 3.70 5.84
C ASN A 55 0.61 3.83 7.36
N VAL A 56 1.54 3.10 7.94
CA VAL A 56 1.62 2.92 9.40
C VAL A 56 2.85 3.60 10.00
N ALA A 57 2.77 3.90 11.29
CA ALA A 57 3.86 4.43 12.09
C ALA A 57 3.78 3.92 13.54
N SER A 58 4.95 3.78 14.18
CA SER A 58 5.07 3.23 15.54
C SER A 58 5.00 4.28 16.63
N GLN A 59 5.24 5.56 16.31
CA GLN A 59 5.41 6.66 17.29
C GLN A 59 4.41 7.80 17.08
N CYS A 60 3.26 7.52 16.49
CA CYS A 60 2.19 8.49 16.25
C CYS A 60 1.16 8.44 17.37
N GLY A 61 0.51 9.57 17.66
CA GLY A 61 -0.64 9.61 18.57
C GLY A 61 -1.81 8.71 18.14
N LEU A 62 -1.89 8.38 16.85
CA LEU A 62 -2.91 7.49 16.28
C LEU A 62 -2.51 6.01 16.29
N THR A 63 -1.28 5.68 16.69
CA THR A 63 -0.73 4.32 16.60
C THR A 63 -1.55 3.32 17.41
N ASN A 64 -1.80 3.58 18.69
CA ASN A 64 -2.50 2.64 19.57
C ASN A 64 -3.91 2.33 19.08
N SER A 65 -4.70 3.36 18.77
CA SER A 65 -6.08 3.17 18.32
C SER A 65 -6.16 2.47 16.98
N ASN A 66 -5.32 2.87 16.01
CA ASN A 66 -5.36 2.26 14.68
C ASN A 66 -4.89 0.82 14.70
N TYR A 67 -3.74 0.51 15.29
CA TYR A 67 -3.26 -0.87 15.34
C TYR A 67 -4.21 -1.80 16.11
N THR A 68 -4.78 -1.32 17.20
CA THR A 68 -5.77 -2.10 17.99
C THR A 68 -6.99 -2.44 17.13
N GLU A 69 -7.55 -1.46 16.45
CA GLU A 69 -8.77 -1.67 15.65
C GLU A 69 -8.48 -2.42 14.35
N LEU A 70 -7.30 -2.22 13.73
CA LEU A 70 -6.88 -3.02 12.58
C LEU A 70 -6.78 -4.51 12.95
N ALA A 71 -6.22 -4.83 14.12
CA ALA A 71 -6.14 -6.20 14.60
C ALA A 71 -7.53 -6.81 14.82
N GLN A 72 -8.47 -6.04 15.33
CA GLN A 72 -9.86 -6.49 15.53
C GLN A 72 -10.56 -6.77 14.20
N LEU A 73 -10.44 -5.87 13.22
CA LEU A 73 -10.99 -6.08 11.87
C LEU A 73 -10.38 -7.32 11.21
N TYR A 74 -9.06 -7.46 11.31
CA TYR A 74 -8.36 -8.58 10.70
C TYR A 74 -8.83 -9.91 11.28
N GLU A 75 -8.87 -10.03 12.59
CA GLU A 75 -9.31 -11.26 13.26
C GLU A 75 -10.74 -11.63 12.87
N LYS A 76 -11.60 -10.64 12.71
CA LYS A 76 -13.02 -10.85 12.39
C LYS A 76 -13.23 -11.29 10.93
N TYR A 77 -12.44 -10.78 9.97
CA TYR A 77 -12.73 -10.92 8.54
C TYR A 77 -11.65 -11.67 7.73
N LYS A 78 -10.51 -12.00 8.31
CA LYS A 78 -9.41 -12.67 7.57
C LYS A 78 -9.85 -13.96 6.87
N ASP A 79 -10.72 -14.74 7.50
CA ASP A 79 -11.22 -16.00 6.94
C ASP A 79 -12.35 -15.81 5.91
N GLN A 80 -12.82 -14.58 5.73
CA GLN A 80 -13.87 -14.23 4.76
C GLN A 80 -13.32 -13.60 3.48
N GLY A 81 -12.00 -13.61 3.29
CA GLY A 81 -11.38 -13.00 2.12
C GLY A 81 -11.00 -11.53 2.29
N PHE A 82 -10.64 -11.14 3.50
CA PHE A 82 -10.16 -9.80 3.82
C PHE A 82 -8.67 -9.83 4.16
N GLU A 83 -7.93 -8.83 3.66
CA GLU A 83 -6.51 -8.66 3.99
C GLU A 83 -6.20 -7.20 4.28
N ILE A 84 -5.24 -6.97 5.18
CA ILE A 84 -4.69 -5.65 5.45
C ILE A 84 -3.26 -5.63 4.91
N LEU A 85 -2.93 -4.60 4.13
CA LEU A 85 -1.58 -4.37 3.62
C LEU A 85 -1.03 -3.11 4.30
N ALA A 86 -0.08 -3.29 5.21
CA ALA A 86 0.52 -2.20 5.98
C ALA A 86 1.86 -1.78 5.39
N PHE A 87 1.99 -0.50 5.07
CA PHE A 87 3.21 0.10 4.54
C PHE A 87 3.78 1.10 5.55
N PRO A 88 4.89 0.79 6.23
CA PRO A 88 5.54 1.75 7.10
C PRO A 88 6.04 2.96 6.31
N CYS A 89 5.89 4.16 6.87
CA CYS A 89 6.33 5.40 6.24
C CYS A 89 6.86 6.37 7.31
N ASN A 90 8.05 6.94 7.07
CA ASN A 90 8.70 7.86 8.01
C ASN A 90 8.56 9.34 7.63
N GLN A 91 7.70 9.68 6.67
CA GLN A 91 7.58 11.04 6.14
C GLN A 91 6.77 11.99 7.02
N PHE A 92 6.05 11.48 8.02
CA PHE A 92 5.16 12.29 8.85
C PHE A 92 5.73 12.43 10.26
N GLY A 93 6.47 13.50 10.47
CA GLY A 93 7.11 13.80 11.76
C GLY A 93 8.22 12.84 12.16
N GLY A 94 8.75 12.03 11.24
CA GLY A 94 9.77 11.03 11.57
C GLY A 94 9.28 9.98 12.56
N GLN A 95 8.01 9.61 12.50
CA GLN A 95 7.36 8.75 13.51
C GLN A 95 7.45 7.25 13.20
N GLU A 96 8.23 6.86 12.19
CA GLU A 96 8.57 5.47 11.87
C GLU A 96 10.08 5.32 11.63
N PRO A 97 10.94 5.65 12.61
CA PRO A 97 12.39 5.71 12.39
C PRO A 97 13.07 4.33 12.40
N GLY A 98 12.40 3.28 12.89
CA GLY A 98 12.99 1.95 13.06
C GLY A 98 13.31 1.25 11.75
N THR A 99 14.05 0.15 11.85
CA THR A 99 14.27 -0.78 10.74
C THR A 99 12.99 -1.56 10.44
N ASN A 100 12.90 -2.17 9.25
CA ASN A 100 11.77 -3.04 8.90
C ASN A 100 11.55 -4.15 9.93
N GLU A 101 12.63 -4.77 10.40
CA GLU A 101 12.57 -5.82 11.42
C GLU A 101 11.99 -5.30 12.74
N GLU A 102 12.46 -4.15 13.22
CA GLU A 102 11.96 -3.51 14.44
C GLU A 102 10.48 -3.15 14.32
N ILE A 103 10.05 -2.67 13.16
CA ILE A 103 8.66 -2.30 12.89
C ILE A 103 7.74 -3.52 12.92
N VAL A 104 8.15 -4.60 12.24
CA VAL A 104 7.40 -5.87 12.25
C VAL A 104 7.30 -6.41 13.67
N GLN A 105 8.39 -6.41 14.42
CA GLN A 105 8.42 -6.91 15.79
C GLN A 105 7.52 -6.06 16.72
N PHE A 106 7.56 -4.76 16.59
CA PHE A 106 6.69 -3.84 17.33
C PHE A 106 5.20 -4.15 17.06
N ALA A 107 4.80 -4.25 15.81
CA ALA A 107 3.40 -4.52 15.44
C ALA A 107 2.94 -5.91 15.93
N CYS A 108 3.79 -6.92 15.79
CA CYS A 108 3.46 -8.28 16.21
C CYS A 108 3.39 -8.42 17.73
N THR A 109 4.35 -7.87 18.47
CA THR A 109 4.42 -8.05 19.93
C THR A 109 3.43 -7.19 20.69
N ARG A 110 3.23 -5.93 20.27
CA ARG A 110 2.33 -5.00 20.95
C ARG A 110 0.87 -5.12 20.54
N PHE A 111 0.61 -5.42 19.27
CA PHE A 111 -0.74 -5.37 18.72
C PHE A 111 -1.20 -6.67 18.07
N LYS A 112 -0.39 -7.72 18.11
CA LYS A 112 -0.68 -9.03 17.49
C LYS A 112 -1.04 -8.90 16.01
N ALA A 113 -0.37 -8.01 15.30
CA ALA A 113 -0.57 -7.81 13.88
C ALA A 113 -0.09 -9.05 13.10
N GLU A 114 -1.02 -9.81 12.52
CA GLU A 114 -0.76 -11.01 11.74
C GLU A 114 -0.85 -10.76 10.24
N TYR A 115 -1.29 -9.57 9.82
CA TYR A 115 -1.37 -9.16 8.42
C TYR A 115 0.01 -8.75 7.87
N PRO A 116 0.19 -8.73 6.54
CA PRO A 116 1.45 -8.34 5.92
C PRO A 116 1.88 -6.91 6.26
N ILE A 117 3.15 -6.78 6.67
CA ILE A 117 3.82 -5.49 6.84
C ILE A 117 4.99 -5.47 5.86
N PHE A 118 4.97 -4.49 4.95
CA PHE A 118 5.91 -4.39 3.85
C PHE A 118 7.13 -3.55 4.21
N ASP A 119 8.07 -3.44 3.27
CA ASP A 119 9.21 -2.55 3.35
C ASP A 119 8.74 -1.09 3.51
N LYS A 120 9.48 -0.32 4.31
CA LYS A 120 9.24 1.10 4.49
C LYS A 120 9.30 1.82 3.15
N VAL A 121 8.30 2.67 2.88
CA VAL A 121 8.17 3.39 1.61
C VAL A 121 7.89 4.87 1.82
N ASP A 122 8.13 5.67 0.79
CA ASP A 122 7.58 7.01 0.69
C ASP A 122 6.22 6.95 0.02
N VAL A 123 5.28 7.70 0.54
CA VAL A 123 3.91 7.80 0.03
C VAL A 123 3.64 9.12 -0.69
N ASN A 124 4.52 10.09 -0.56
CA ASN A 124 4.50 11.40 -1.21
C ASN A 124 5.89 11.76 -1.75
N GLY A 125 5.93 12.68 -2.71
CA GLY A 125 7.17 13.27 -3.21
C GLY A 125 7.85 12.47 -4.32
N ASP A 126 9.11 12.82 -4.60
CA ASP A 126 9.83 12.32 -5.78
C ASP A 126 10.14 10.82 -5.72
N ASN A 127 10.25 10.26 -4.51
CA ASN A 127 10.55 8.84 -4.30
C ASN A 127 9.31 8.02 -3.94
N VAL A 128 8.12 8.53 -4.23
CA VAL A 128 6.88 7.84 -3.93
C VAL A 128 6.85 6.44 -4.52
N ALA A 129 6.46 5.46 -3.72
CA ALA A 129 6.29 4.08 -4.19
C ALA A 129 5.24 4.03 -5.31
N PRO A 130 5.49 3.28 -6.41
CA PRO A 130 4.54 3.20 -7.53
C PRO A 130 3.13 2.80 -7.12
N VAL A 131 2.99 1.89 -6.16
CA VAL A 131 1.68 1.48 -5.62
C VAL A 131 0.93 2.65 -4.98
N TYR A 132 1.63 3.53 -4.26
CA TYR A 132 1.01 4.71 -3.66
C TYR A 132 0.69 5.81 -4.68
N LYS A 133 1.50 5.95 -5.71
CA LYS A 133 1.18 6.83 -6.84
C LYS A 133 -0.14 6.40 -7.49
N PHE A 134 -0.32 5.11 -7.71
CA PHE A 134 -1.56 4.53 -8.23
C PHE A 134 -2.75 4.76 -7.29
N LEU A 135 -2.59 4.47 -6.00
CA LEU A 135 -3.66 4.65 -5.01
C LEU A 135 -4.15 6.11 -4.98
N LYS A 136 -3.22 7.06 -4.91
CA LYS A 136 -3.55 8.49 -4.87
C LYS A 136 -4.19 8.99 -6.15
N SER A 137 -3.78 8.49 -7.31
CA SER A 137 -4.40 8.85 -8.60
C SER A 137 -5.78 8.22 -8.77
N SER A 138 -6.03 7.08 -8.15
CA SER A 138 -7.33 6.38 -8.21
C SER A 138 -8.39 7.04 -7.34
N LYS A 139 -8.00 7.49 -6.14
CA LYS A 139 -8.86 8.21 -5.20
C LYS A 139 -8.09 9.36 -4.56
N GLY A 140 -8.45 10.59 -4.93
CA GLY A 140 -7.97 11.79 -4.28
C GLY A 140 -8.72 12.13 -3.01
N SER A 141 -8.34 13.23 -2.38
CA SER A 141 -9.08 13.81 -1.27
C SER A 141 -9.56 15.21 -1.62
N LEU A 142 -10.41 15.80 -0.78
CA LEU A 142 -10.94 17.16 -0.96
C LEU A 142 -9.83 18.24 -0.99
N PHE A 143 -8.67 17.94 -0.39
CA PHE A 143 -7.55 18.87 -0.25
C PHE A 143 -6.32 18.43 -1.05
N GLY A 144 -6.52 17.77 -2.20
CA GLY A 144 -5.45 17.26 -3.05
C GLY A 144 -5.17 15.78 -2.81
N ASP A 145 -4.26 15.21 -3.62
CA ASP A 145 -4.04 13.76 -3.65
C ASP A 145 -3.04 13.27 -2.61
N ASN A 146 -2.16 14.14 -2.09
CA ASN A 146 -1.14 13.75 -1.13
C ASN A 146 -1.72 13.12 0.12
N ILE A 147 -1.02 12.12 0.64
CA ILE A 147 -1.31 11.55 1.95
C ILE A 147 -1.00 12.63 3.00
N LYS A 148 -1.94 12.87 3.91
CA LYS A 148 -1.85 14.00 4.85
C LYS A 148 -1.12 13.67 6.14
N TRP A 149 -1.21 12.42 6.59
CA TRP A 149 -0.57 11.94 7.82
C TRP A 149 -0.51 10.42 7.87
N ASN A 150 0.09 9.89 8.94
CA ASN A 150 0.08 8.45 9.23
C ASN A 150 -1.35 7.92 9.31
N PHE A 151 -1.54 6.66 8.95
CA PHE A 151 -2.82 5.94 9.02
C PHE A 151 -3.92 6.46 8.10
N SER A 152 -3.59 7.01 6.95
CA SER A 152 -4.52 7.12 5.83
C SER A 152 -4.86 5.72 5.31
N LYS A 153 -6.08 5.50 4.86
CA LYS A 153 -6.54 4.19 4.43
C LYS A 153 -7.12 4.26 3.03
N PHE A 154 -6.90 3.19 2.26
CA PHE A 154 -7.55 2.95 0.98
C PHE A 154 -8.27 1.62 1.03
N LEU A 155 -9.49 1.57 0.54
CA LEU A 155 -10.27 0.34 0.43
C LEU A 155 -10.30 -0.12 -1.02
N VAL A 156 -9.97 -1.40 -1.23
CA VAL A 156 -9.81 -2.00 -2.56
C VAL A 156 -10.73 -3.20 -2.68
N ASP A 157 -11.46 -3.30 -3.79
CA ASP A 157 -12.38 -4.41 -4.04
C ASP A 157 -11.65 -5.70 -4.48
N LYS A 158 -12.40 -6.77 -4.66
CA LYS A 158 -11.86 -8.08 -5.03
C LYS A 158 -11.15 -8.11 -6.40
N GLU A 159 -11.45 -7.15 -7.28
CA GLU A 159 -10.82 -7.01 -8.60
C GLU A 159 -9.62 -6.05 -8.58
N GLY A 160 -9.27 -5.53 -7.42
CA GLY A 160 -8.11 -4.65 -7.26
C GLY A 160 -8.39 -3.18 -7.57
N ARG A 161 -9.65 -2.78 -7.68
CA ARG A 161 -10.03 -1.38 -7.89
C ARG A 161 -10.11 -0.65 -6.55
N VAL A 162 -9.56 0.56 -6.50
CA VAL A 162 -9.64 1.43 -5.33
C VAL A 162 -11.03 2.05 -5.29
N VAL A 163 -11.82 1.69 -4.29
CA VAL A 163 -13.23 2.11 -4.18
C VAL A 163 -13.44 3.23 -3.18
N ASP A 164 -12.57 3.39 -2.20
CA ASP A 164 -12.68 4.47 -1.23
C ASP A 164 -11.33 4.83 -0.59
N ARG A 165 -11.28 6.02 0.01
CA ARG A 165 -10.15 6.57 0.74
C ARG A 165 -10.63 7.23 2.03
N TYR A 166 -9.92 6.99 3.14
CA TYR A 166 -10.29 7.48 4.46
C TYR A 166 -9.17 8.30 5.07
N ALA A 167 -9.54 9.37 5.76
CA ALA A 167 -8.60 10.23 6.47
C ALA A 167 -7.90 9.49 7.62
N PRO A 168 -6.72 9.97 8.08
CA PRO A 168 -6.02 9.40 9.23
C PRO A 168 -6.87 9.25 10.48
N THR A 169 -7.75 10.23 10.74
CA THR A 169 -8.62 10.26 11.92
C THR A 169 -9.83 9.34 11.82
N THR A 170 -10.10 8.77 10.65
CA THR A 170 -11.17 7.79 10.49
C THR A 170 -10.74 6.46 11.10
N SER A 171 -11.42 6.02 12.16
CA SER A 171 -11.05 4.79 12.85
C SER A 171 -11.28 3.56 11.97
N PRO A 172 -10.42 2.51 12.08
CA PRO A 172 -10.62 1.30 11.28
C PRO A 172 -11.98 0.64 11.49
N LEU A 173 -12.50 0.60 12.71
CA LEU A 173 -13.83 0.00 12.96
C LEU A 173 -14.97 0.76 12.30
N SER A 174 -14.81 2.07 12.05
CA SER A 174 -15.83 2.84 11.30
C SER A 174 -15.87 2.48 9.81
N ILE A 175 -14.86 1.77 9.29
CA ILE A 175 -14.80 1.28 7.91
C ILE A 175 -15.47 -0.11 7.77
N GLU A 176 -15.76 -0.78 8.87
CA GLU A 176 -16.27 -2.16 8.89
C GLU A 176 -17.47 -2.37 7.98
N LYS A 177 -18.41 -1.44 7.98
CA LYS A 177 -19.61 -1.51 7.14
C LYS A 177 -19.28 -1.56 5.64
N ASP A 178 -18.33 -0.76 5.19
CA ASP A 178 -17.89 -0.74 3.80
C ASP A 178 -17.15 -2.02 3.44
N ILE A 179 -16.34 -2.56 4.35
CA ILE A 179 -15.66 -3.85 4.18
C ILE A 179 -16.69 -4.98 4.00
N LYS A 180 -17.67 -5.05 4.88
CA LYS A 180 -18.74 -6.06 4.80
C LYS A 180 -19.49 -6.01 3.48
N LYS A 181 -19.78 -4.81 3.00
CA LYS A 181 -20.48 -4.62 1.72
C LYS A 181 -19.66 -5.17 0.56
N LEU A 182 -18.35 -4.95 0.54
CA LEU A 182 -17.48 -5.48 -0.52
C LEU A 182 -17.30 -6.99 -0.41
N LEU A 183 -17.22 -7.54 0.81
CA LEU A 183 -17.12 -8.99 1.02
C LEU A 183 -18.38 -9.73 0.54
N ALA A 184 -19.54 -9.09 0.64
CA ALA A 184 -20.81 -9.67 0.20
C ALA A 184 -20.99 -9.61 -1.31
N SER A 185 -20.23 -8.79 -2.05
CA SER A 185 -20.31 -8.72 -3.52
C SER A 185 -19.58 -9.89 -4.16
N SER A 186 -20.14 -10.38 -5.26
CA SER A 186 -19.55 -11.49 -6.04
C SER A 186 -18.45 -11.06 -6.96
#